data_fe8c5b8a2c14fd349f83b7ed0477ef10
#
_entry.id   fe8c5b8a2c14fd349f83b7ed0477ef10
#
_cell.length_a   1.000
_cell.length_b   1.000
_cell.length_c   1.000
_cell.angle_alpha   90.00
_cell.angle_beta   90.00
_cell.angle_gamma   90.00
#
_symmetry.space_group_name_H-M   'P 1'
#
loop_
_entity.id
_entity.type
_entity.pdbx_description
1 polymer ?
#
loop_
_entity_poly.entity_id
_entity_poly.type
_entity_poly.pdbx_seq_one_letter_code
_entity_poly.pdbx_strand_id
1 'polypeptide(L)'
;MVKNNPSDAELAEPAIRKPCGIVHLLASRRRTPRVLALLARRSSECIVGLVSSSCRFSPVLRRNRALDLQERWLVWRILNRTLASSALLASIAVMSCKNRVVSGLPASAPPIPIVTVATVVQKDVPIYEESVGTTVGFVNADILPKVSGYLLKQNYQDGSRVREGQLLFEIDPRQYQAALDQALGNLAQAQAQLKQHQLTLARYTKLFKAAVIPQQTFDDATQTTRANAAQVEADEAAVESAKLNLQWTKVYSPIDGVAGIARAQVGDLVGTSSLLTTVSQVDPIKVLFPISEKLYLHFASQLNALGGANAKSAPSIQLILEDGSVYSYPGQLSALNRQVDVQTGTIMMQALFPNPENILRPGMYAKVRAQTEVQHNALLVPQTAVSSIQGQYEVAVVSADNKVTLRTVTPGMKTGSLWVIDNGLKPGERVVIDGAQKVQDGMEVKPVVATAQSPPMLGTPAAGSNPARQE
;
A
#
# COMPACT_ATOMS: atom_id res chain seq x y z
N MET A 1 57.62 13.96 -34.77
CA MET A 1 58.15 13.35 -35.98
C MET A 1 57.35 12.09 -36.26
N VAL A 2 56.58 12.17 -37.28
CA VAL A 2 56.38 11.28 -38.43
C VAL A 2 55.56 10.03 -38.11
N LYS A 3 54.24 10.03 -38.46
CA LYS A 3 53.59 9.47 -39.65
C LYS A 3 53.69 7.93 -39.69
N ASN A 4 52.65 7.14 -39.81
CA ASN A 4 51.59 7.10 -40.86
C ASN A 4 50.51 6.07 -40.42
N ASN A 5 49.26 6.40 -40.72
CA ASN A 5 48.19 5.51 -41.17
C ASN A 5 48.48 5.15 -42.67
N PRO A 6 47.88 4.20 -43.36
CA PRO A 6 46.46 3.78 -43.34
C PRO A 6 46.13 2.34 -43.80
N SER A 7 44.85 2.11 -43.98
CA SER A 7 44.04 1.38 -44.99
C SER A 7 43.49 0.02 -44.60
N ASP A 8 42.16 -0.02 -44.48
CA ASP A 8 41.10 -0.60 -45.38
C ASP A 8 41.27 -2.08 -45.73
N ALA A 9 40.29 -2.84 -45.33
CA ALA A 9 39.62 -3.94 -46.06
C ALA A 9 38.49 -4.47 -45.12
N GLU A 10 37.27 -4.14 -45.22
CA GLU A 10 36.18 -4.51 -46.17
C GLU A 10 36.03 -6.01 -46.43
N LEU A 11 34.78 -6.48 -46.34
CA LEU A 11 34.20 -7.77 -46.74
C LEU A 11 34.18 -8.83 -45.63
N ALA A 12 33.12 -9.52 -45.27
CA ALA A 12 31.83 -9.78 -45.88
C ALA A 12 30.96 -10.54 -44.87
N GLU A 13 29.70 -10.24 -44.84
CA GLU A 13 28.65 -11.15 -44.30
C GLU A 13 28.60 -12.44 -45.11
N PRO A 14 28.12 -13.51 -44.51
CA PRO A 14 27.15 -14.29 -45.27
C PRO A 14 25.84 -14.51 -44.53
N ALA A 15 24.80 -14.12 -45.22
CA ALA A 15 23.43 -14.54 -45.05
C ALA A 15 23.29 -16.06 -45.11
N ILE A 16 22.59 -16.68 -44.18
CA ILE A 16 22.07 -18.04 -44.32
C ILE A 16 20.59 -18.04 -44.00
N ARG A 17 19.83 -18.04 -45.02
CA ARG A 17 18.65 -18.82 -45.47
C ARG A 17 17.91 -19.60 -44.38
N LYS A 18 16.61 -19.27 -44.34
CA LYS A 18 15.51 -20.15 -43.96
C LYS A 18 15.33 -21.26 -44.97
N PRO A 19 14.77 -22.39 -44.61
CA PRO A 19 13.82 -23.05 -45.50
C PRO A 19 12.41 -23.10 -44.89
N CYS A 20 11.50 -22.74 -45.76
CA CYS A 20 10.08 -23.04 -45.80
C CYS A 20 9.85 -24.51 -46.19
N GLY A 21 8.78 -25.09 -45.70
CA GLY A 21 8.21 -26.34 -46.20
C GLY A 21 7.06 -26.70 -45.27
N ILE A 22 5.83 -26.29 -45.46
CA ILE A 22 4.76 -26.75 -46.38
C ILE A 22 4.70 -28.30 -46.35
N VAL A 23 3.60 -28.81 -45.86
CA VAL A 23 2.59 -29.57 -46.57
C VAL A 23 1.64 -30.28 -45.59
N HIS A 24 0.37 -29.86 -45.59
CA HIS A 24 -0.84 -30.65 -45.87
C HIS A 24 -1.13 -31.87 -44.98
N LEU A 25 -2.25 -31.96 -44.49
CA LEU A 25 -3.67 -32.02 -44.86
C LEU A 25 -4.32 -33.23 -44.19
N LEU A 26 -5.58 -33.12 -43.99
CA LEU A 26 -6.68 -34.06 -43.77
C LEU A 26 -7.08 -34.25 -42.30
N ALA A 27 -8.13 -33.59 -41.90
CA ALA A 27 -9.53 -33.85 -42.20
C ALA A 27 -9.99 -35.19 -41.63
N SER A 28 -10.80 -35.19 -40.68
CA SER A 28 -12.18 -35.67 -40.74
C SER A 28 -12.80 -35.89 -39.35
N ARG A 29 -13.88 -35.18 -39.19
CA ARG A 29 -15.23 -35.66 -38.87
C ARG A 29 -15.51 -36.28 -37.50
N ARG A 30 -16.36 -35.47 -36.80
CA ARG A 30 -17.68 -35.87 -36.28
C ARG A 30 -17.73 -36.93 -35.20
N ARG A 31 -18.23 -36.60 -34.05
CA ARG A 31 -19.62 -36.84 -33.60
C ARG A 31 -19.69 -36.70 -32.05
N THR A 32 -20.51 -35.79 -31.64
CA THR A 32 -21.30 -35.99 -30.43
C THR A 32 -22.25 -37.15 -30.66
N PRO A 33 -22.85 -37.83 -29.72
CA PRO A 33 -23.64 -37.25 -28.64
C PRO A 33 -23.76 -38.08 -27.34
N ARG A 34 -24.34 -37.39 -26.38
CA ARG A 34 -25.39 -37.89 -25.45
C ARG A 34 -25.12 -39.07 -24.53
N VAL A 35 -25.48 -38.83 -23.30
CA VAL A 35 -26.59 -39.43 -22.58
C VAL A 35 -26.22 -40.15 -21.25
N LEU A 36 -26.97 -39.74 -20.25
CA LEU A 36 -27.51 -40.41 -19.04
C LEU A 36 -26.50 -40.83 -17.98
N ALA A 37 -26.64 -40.25 -16.86
CA ALA A 37 -27.69 -40.47 -15.82
C ALA A 37 -27.46 -41.73 -15.02
N LEU A 38 -27.59 -41.50 -13.76
CA LEU A 38 -28.20 -42.41 -12.77
C LEU A 38 -27.31 -42.99 -11.68
N LEU A 39 -27.81 -42.64 -10.52
CA LEU A 39 -27.97 -43.47 -9.31
C LEU A 39 -26.74 -43.59 -8.42
N ALA A 40 -26.81 -43.02 -7.34
CA ALA A 40 -27.68 -43.17 -6.19
C ALA A 40 -27.02 -44.00 -5.09
N ARG A 41 -27.17 -43.48 -3.95
CA ARG A 41 -27.44 -44.14 -2.67
C ARG A 41 -26.29 -44.50 -1.73
N ARG A 42 -26.54 -43.94 -0.59
CA ARG A 42 -26.58 -44.51 0.77
C ARG A 42 -25.23 -44.64 1.46
N SER A 43 -25.07 -44.39 2.68
CA SER A 43 -25.97 -44.29 3.86
C SER A 43 -25.13 -43.78 5.02
N SER A 44 -25.76 -43.01 5.86
CA SER A 44 -26.02 -43.25 7.28
C SER A 44 -24.77 -43.41 8.16
N GLU A 45 -24.66 -42.92 9.29
CA GLU A 45 -25.51 -42.67 10.44
C GLU A 45 -24.72 -41.92 11.50
N CYS A 46 -25.40 -41.08 12.23
CA CYS A 46 -25.56 -41.06 13.69
C CYS A 46 -24.33 -40.65 14.51
N ILE A 47 -24.41 -39.84 15.51
CA ILE A 47 -25.28 -39.73 16.68
C ILE A 47 -24.93 -38.46 17.48
N VAL A 48 -25.92 -37.63 17.82
CA VAL A 48 -26.40 -37.23 19.15
C VAL A 48 -25.56 -36.32 20.04
N GLY A 49 -26.22 -35.25 20.48
CA GLY A 49 -26.04 -34.60 21.78
C GLY A 49 -26.30 -33.13 21.77
N LEU A 50 -27.55 -32.67 21.88
CA LEU A 50 -28.22 -32.07 23.06
C LEU A 50 -27.43 -30.93 23.68
N VAL A 51 -27.96 -29.68 23.82
CA VAL A 51 -29.13 -29.18 24.58
C VAL A 51 -29.28 -27.70 24.34
N SER A 52 -30.51 -27.24 24.01
CA SER A 52 -31.28 -26.08 24.46
C SER A 52 -30.59 -24.70 24.47
N SER A 53 -31.19 -23.62 24.04
CA SER A 53 -32.56 -23.13 24.27
C SER A 53 -32.88 -21.94 23.37
N SER A 54 -34.07 -21.98 22.84
CA SER A 54 -35.08 -20.92 22.72
C SER A 54 -34.68 -19.50 22.31
N CYS A 55 -35.08 -19.07 21.11
CA CYS A 55 -36.12 -18.05 20.98
C CYS A 55 -36.64 -18.06 19.55
N ARG A 56 -37.97 -18.30 19.50
CA ARG A 56 -38.80 -18.26 18.31
C ARG A 56 -38.94 -16.83 17.81
N PHE A 57 -38.88 -16.64 16.52
CA PHE A 57 -39.78 -15.76 15.80
C PHE A 57 -40.06 -16.36 14.42
N SER A 58 -41.31 -16.71 14.26
CA SER A 58 -41.91 -17.27 13.05
C SER A 58 -42.17 -16.21 11.99
N PRO A 59 -42.17 -16.59 10.70
CA PRO A 59 -42.61 -15.77 9.61
C PRO A 59 -44.11 -16.09 9.34
N VAL A 60 -44.95 -15.05 9.22
CA VAL A 60 -46.36 -15.18 8.77
C VAL A 60 -46.49 -14.50 7.42
N LEU A 61 -46.62 -15.35 6.42
CA LEU A 61 -47.58 -15.42 5.33
C LEU A 61 -48.00 -14.14 4.59
N ARG A 62 -47.62 -14.14 3.33
CA ARG A 62 -48.41 -13.61 2.21
C ARG A 62 -49.73 -14.38 2.13
N ARG A 63 -50.88 -13.65 2.05
CA ARG A 63 -51.97 -14.00 1.14
C ARG A 63 -53.06 -12.92 1.06
N ASN A 64 -53.36 -12.50 -0.16
CA ASN A 64 -54.69 -12.21 -0.78
C ASN A 64 -55.48 -11.01 -0.27
N ARG A 65 -55.56 -9.93 -1.10
CA ARG A 65 -56.55 -9.68 -2.14
C ARG A 65 -58.03 -9.84 -1.72
N ALA A 66 -58.70 -8.70 -1.91
CA ALA A 66 -60.07 -8.56 -2.27
C ALA A 66 -61.11 -8.82 -1.17
N LEU A 67 -61.88 -7.81 -1.01
CA LEU A 67 -63.13 -7.57 -0.22
C LEU A 67 -62.81 -6.47 0.82
N ASP A 68 -63.41 -5.31 0.88
CA ASP A 68 -64.79 -5.02 0.48
C ASP A 68 -64.96 -3.50 0.33
N LEU A 69 -65.44 -3.05 -0.77
CA LEU A 69 -65.85 -1.66 -1.04
C LEU A 69 -67.11 -1.24 -0.27
N GLN A 70 -67.69 -2.12 0.51
CA GLN A 70 -68.94 -1.87 1.23
C GLN A 70 -68.75 -1.27 2.62
N GLU A 71 -67.64 -1.50 3.27
CA GLU A 71 -67.38 -0.94 4.62
C GLU A 71 -66.99 0.54 4.61
N ARG A 72 -66.41 1.03 3.50
CA ARG A 72 -66.01 2.45 3.40
C ARG A 72 -67.19 3.41 3.22
N TRP A 73 -68.38 2.93 2.81
CA TRP A 73 -69.56 3.76 2.57
C TRP A 73 -70.37 4.05 3.87
N LEU A 74 -70.20 3.18 4.85
CA LEU A 74 -70.96 3.34 6.13
C LEU A 74 -70.20 4.35 7.05
N VAL A 75 -68.89 4.39 7.03
CA VAL A 75 -68.07 5.34 7.83
C VAL A 75 -68.23 6.77 7.30
N TRP A 76 -68.41 6.94 5.98
CA TRP A 76 -68.57 8.26 5.35
C TRP A 76 -69.94 8.86 5.63
N ARG A 77 -70.95 8.04 5.84
CA ARG A 77 -72.33 8.50 6.16
C ARG A 77 -72.52 8.92 7.62
N ILE A 78 -71.77 8.36 8.51
CA ILE A 78 -71.78 8.70 9.94
C ILE A 78 -71.02 9.98 10.21
N LEU A 79 -69.88 10.20 9.50
CA LEU A 79 -69.06 11.39 9.68
C LEU A 79 -69.66 12.68 9.16
N ASN A 80 -70.59 12.60 8.12
CA ASN A 80 -71.26 13.78 7.56
C ASN A 80 -72.51 14.20 8.34
N ARG A 81 -73.03 13.35 9.25
CA ARG A 81 -74.21 13.73 10.07
C ARG A 81 -73.84 14.44 11.39
N THR A 82 -72.59 14.27 11.84
CA THR A 82 -72.09 14.93 13.06
C THR A 82 -71.45 16.30 12.76
N LEU A 83 -71.06 16.59 11.53
CA LEU A 83 -70.54 17.90 11.10
C LEU A 83 -71.64 18.93 10.79
N ALA A 84 -72.91 18.50 10.52
CA ALA A 84 -74.01 19.41 10.24
C ALA A 84 -74.63 19.96 11.51
N SER A 85 -74.53 19.31 12.66
CA SER A 85 -75.09 19.78 13.93
C SER A 85 -74.14 20.70 14.73
N SER A 86 -72.83 20.72 14.45
CA SER A 86 -71.95 21.63 15.12
C SER A 86 -71.80 23.01 14.43
N ALA A 87 -72.17 23.14 13.16
CA ALA A 87 -72.15 24.41 12.43
C ALA A 87 -73.32 25.37 12.82
N LEU A 88 -74.46 24.84 13.41
CA LEU A 88 -75.57 25.68 13.80
C LEU A 88 -75.45 26.29 15.21
N LEU A 89 -74.58 25.75 16.06
CA LEU A 89 -74.27 26.28 17.40
C LEU A 89 -73.14 27.31 17.42
N ALA A 90 -72.32 27.34 16.38
CA ALA A 90 -71.24 28.31 16.27
C ALA A 90 -71.65 29.69 15.72
N SER A 91 -72.84 29.80 15.08
CA SER A 91 -73.32 31.06 14.52
C SER A 91 -74.06 31.98 15.52
N ILE A 92 -74.32 31.53 16.75
CA ILE A 92 -75.00 32.34 17.78
C ILE A 92 -74.00 32.99 18.75
N ALA A 93 -72.76 32.56 18.76
CA ALA A 93 -71.69 33.08 19.70
C ALA A 93 -70.86 34.24 19.18
N VAL A 94 -71.10 34.69 17.93
CA VAL A 94 -70.27 35.74 17.28
C VAL A 94 -70.81 37.16 17.40
N MET A 95 -72.00 37.33 18.02
CA MET A 95 -72.67 38.63 18.03
C MET A 95 -72.67 39.36 19.38
N SER A 96 -71.68 39.14 20.22
CA SER A 96 -71.49 39.88 21.47
C SER A 96 -70.05 40.07 21.88
N CYS A 97 -69.28 40.86 21.12
CA CYS A 97 -68.09 41.49 21.62
C CYS A 97 -68.00 42.92 21.15
N LYS A 98 -68.50 43.78 22.02
CA LYS A 98 -68.35 45.23 21.99
C LYS A 98 -66.84 45.58 21.89
N ASN A 99 -66.51 46.47 20.97
CA ASN A 99 -65.25 47.18 20.84
C ASN A 99 -64.69 47.62 22.19
N ARG A 100 -63.65 46.99 22.60
CA ARG A 100 -62.64 47.61 23.50
C ARG A 100 -61.47 48.04 22.62
N VAL A 101 -61.36 49.30 22.39
CA VAL A 101 -60.16 49.94 21.88
C VAL A 101 -59.11 49.77 22.95
N VAL A 102 -58.21 48.79 22.78
CA VAL A 102 -56.97 48.71 23.57
C VAL A 102 -56.01 49.72 22.91
N SER A 103 -55.78 50.83 23.64
CA SER A 103 -54.73 51.77 23.35
C SER A 103 -53.43 51.04 23.19
N GLY A 104 -52.83 51.10 22.01
CA GLY A 104 -51.56 50.45 21.69
C GLY A 104 -50.46 50.94 22.62
N LEU A 105 -49.92 49.98 23.39
CA LEU A 105 -48.58 50.09 23.88
C LEU A 105 -47.66 50.17 22.65
N PRO A 106 -46.68 51.08 22.63
CA PRO A 106 -45.70 51.12 21.54
C PRO A 106 -45.04 49.73 21.47
N ALA A 107 -45.13 49.10 20.30
CA ALA A 107 -44.40 47.86 20.04
C ALA A 107 -42.92 48.15 20.33
N SER A 108 -42.44 47.57 21.45
CA SER A 108 -41.00 47.58 21.74
C SER A 108 -40.28 47.00 20.53
N ALA A 109 -39.46 47.75 19.90
CA ALA A 109 -38.64 47.28 18.80
C ALA A 109 -37.95 45.96 19.25
N PRO A 110 -37.96 44.93 18.44
CA PRO A 110 -37.32 43.66 18.83
C PRO A 110 -35.84 43.94 19.24
N PRO A 111 -35.43 43.34 20.35
CA PRO A 111 -34.08 43.59 20.86
C PRO A 111 -33.05 43.25 19.75
N ILE A 112 -32.13 44.16 19.48
CA ILE A 112 -31.10 43.98 18.49
C ILE A 112 -30.27 42.76 18.90
N PRO A 113 -30.22 41.70 18.07
CA PRO A 113 -29.50 40.46 18.44
C PRO A 113 -27.99 40.74 18.52
N ILE A 114 -27.37 40.19 19.58
CA ILE A 114 -25.92 40.19 19.72
C ILE A 114 -25.38 39.00 18.93
N VAL A 115 -24.42 39.25 18.06
CA VAL A 115 -23.76 38.23 17.23
C VAL A 115 -22.26 38.29 17.41
N THR A 116 -21.61 37.13 17.44
CA THR A 116 -20.15 37.06 17.46
C THR A 116 -19.63 37.06 16.04
N VAL A 117 -18.66 37.91 15.74
CA VAL A 117 -18.10 38.06 14.40
C VAL A 117 -16.61 37.75 14.37
N ALA A 118 -16.14 37.16 13.27
CA ALA A 118 -14.73 37.04 12.93
C ALA A 118 -14.43 37.79 11.64
N THR A 119 -13.19 38.25 11.52
CA THR A 119 -12.71 38.92 10.30
C THR A 119 -12.21 37.87 9.30
N VAL A 120 -12.57 38.00 8.04
CA VAL A 120 -12.04 37.19 6.94
C VAL A 120 -10.54 37.45 6.79
N VAL A 121 -9.73 36.43 7.03
CA VAL A 121 -8.27 36.49 6.96
C VAL A 121 -7.82 36.03 5.58
N GLN A 122 -6.98 36.84 4.93
CA GLN A 122 -6.32 36.45 3.69
C GLN A 122 -4.94 35.92 4.02
N LYS A 123 -4.66 34.65 3.61
CA LYS A 123 -3.38 34.01 3.85
C LYS A 123 -3.10 32.96 2.78
N ASP A 124 -1.82 32.72 2.52
CA ASP A 124 -1.40 31.58 1.70
C ASP A 124 -1.64 30.27 2.44
N VAL A 125 -2.33 29.36 1.77
CA VAL A 125 -2.69 28.05 2.32
C VAL A 125 -2.04 26.95 1.50
N PRO A 126 -1.16 26.14 2.10
CA PRO A 126 -0.62 24.98 1.42
C PRO A 126 -1.69 23.90 1.26
N ILE A 127 -1.82 23.39 0.06
CA ILE A 127 -2.70 22.26 -0.28
C ILE A 127 -1.89 20.98 -0.13
N TYR A 128 -2.42 20.06 0.64
CA TYR A 128 -1.81 18.75 0.86
C TYR A 128 -2.66 17.65 0.21
N GLU A 129 -1.99 16.75 -0.47
CA GLU A 129 -2.60 15.51 -0.91
C GLU A 129 -2.14 14.39 0.03
N GLU A 130 -3.08 13.57 0.48
CA GLU A 130 -2.81 12.46 1.38
C GLU A 130 -3.13 11.13 0.69
N SER A 131 -2.21 10.19 0.79
CA SER A 131 -2.40 8.82 0.32
C SER A 131 -1.94 7.83 1.36
N VAL A 132 -2.64 6.72 1.50
CA VAL A 132 -2.23 5.63 2.40
C VAL A 132 -1.21 4.76 1.69
N GLY A 133 -0.06 4.62 2.31
CA GLY A 133 1.04 3.80 1.82
C GLY A 133 1.41 2.68 2.76
N THR A 134 2.26 1.80 2.27
CA THR A 134 2.84 0.69 3.03
C THR A 134 4.36 0.81 3.02
N THR A 135 4.98 0.65 4.17
CA THR A 135 6.43 0.62 4.30
C THR A 135 6.99 -0.71 3.83
N VAL A 136 8.11 -0.67 3.11
CA VAL A 136 8.82 -1.85 2.62
C VAL A 136 10.32 -1.63 2.83
N GLY A 137 11.07 -2.67 3.14
CA GLY A 137 12.53 -2.56 3.23
C GLY A 137 13.13 -2.03 1.92
N PHE A 138 14.21 -1.28 2.02
CA PHE A 138 14.94 -0.76 0.85
C PHE A 138 15.39 -1.90 -0.07
N VAL A 139 15.95 -2.93 0.53
CA VAL A 139 16.19 -4.24 -0.09
C VAL A 139 15.67 -5.30 0.87
N ASN A 140 14.98 -6.30 0.35
CA ASN A 140 14.57 -7.48 1.11
C ASN A 140 15.23 -8.68 0.46
N ALA A 141 15.95 -9.47 1.24
CA ALA A 141 16.57 -10.71 0.81
C ALA A 141 15.93 -11.89 1.55
N ASP A 142 15.26 -12.74 0.82
CA ASP A 142 14.77 -14.01 1.35
C ASP A 142 15.93 -15.00 1.41
N ILE A 143 16.20 -15.50 2.60
CA ILE A 143 17.32 -16.41 2.86
C ILE A 143 16.83 -17.83 2.69
N LEU A 144 17.22 -18.42 1.54
CA LEU A 144 16.94 -19.81 1.22
C LEU A 144 18.27 -20.58 1.16
N PRO A 145 18.32 -21.82 1.65
CA PRO A 145 19.50 -22.66 1.53
C PRO A 145 19.67 -23.13 0.08
N LYS A 146 20.93 -23.30 -0.35
CA LYS A 146 21.26 -23.84 -1.68
C LYS A 146 21.37 -25.37 -1.66
N VAL A 147 21.42 -25.97 -0.48
CA VAL A 147 21.54 -27.42 -0.25
C VAL A 147 20.54 -27.88 0.80
N SER A 148 20.19 -29.15 0.80
CA SER A 148 19.25 -29.74 1.74
C SER A 148 19.97 -30.40 2.91
N GLY A 149 19.41 -30.35 4.11
CA GLY A 149 19.99 -31.01 5.28
C GLY A 149 19.33 -30.56 6.57
N TYR A 150 19.76 -31.13 7.69
CA TYR A 150 19.26 -30.71 9.01
C TYR A 150 19.92 -29.40 9.45
N LEU A 151 19.14 -28.49 9.99
CA LEU A 151 19.62 -27.23 10.55
C LEU A 151 20.29 -27.50 11.90
N LEU A 152 21.59 -27.25 12.01
CA LEU A 152 22.36 -27.48 13.24
C LEU A 152 22.39 -26.27 14.16
N LYS A 153 22.53 -25.06 13.59
CA LYS A 153 22.69 -23.82 14.37
C LYS A 153 22.09 -22.62 13.67
N GLN A 154 21.54 -21.71 14.49
CA GLN A 154 21.24 -20.35 14.14
C GLN A 154 22.27 -19.43 14.82
N ASN A 155 23.01 -18.65 14.05
CA ASN A 155 24.13 -17.83 14.53
C ASN A 155 23.81 -16.34 14.62
N TYR A 156 22.53 -15.98 14.65
CA TYR A 156 22.05 -14.62 14.85
C TYR A 156 20.87 -14.63 15.83
N GLN A 157 20.56 -13.49 16.39
CA GLN A 157 19.38 -13.30 17.24
C GLN A 157 18.25 -12.72 16.38
N ASP A 158 17.04 -13.26 16.51
CA ASP A 158 15.86 -12.77 15.80
C ASP A 158 15.65 -11.26 16.03
N GLY A 159 15.40 -10.53 14.94
CA GLY A 159 15.25 -9.08 14.98
C GLY A 159 16.55 -8.29 15.14
N SER A 160 17.70 -8.94 15.21
CA SER A 160 19.01 -8.25 15.31
C SER A 160 19.51 -7.73 13.97
N ARG A 161 20.41 -6.75 14.03
CA ARG A 161 21.15 -6.28 12.85
C ARG A 161 22.20 -7.31 12.46
N VAL A 162 22.26 -7.59 11.18
CA VAL A 162 23.23 -8.48 10.55
C VAL A 162 23.97 -7.75 9.44
N ARG A 163 25.22 -8.16 9.17
CA ARG A 163 26.05 -7.59 8.12
C ARG A 163 26.09 -8.51 6.91
N GLU A 164 26.37 -7.96 5.75
CA GLU A 164 26.71 -8.73 4.56
C GLU A 164 27.85 -9.71 4.86
N GLY A 165 27.71 -10.96 4.42
CA GLY A 165 28.68 -12.02 4.70
C GLY A 165 28.64 -12.58 6.12
N GLN A 166 27.75 -12.14 7.00
CA GLN A 166 27.59 -12.73 8.33
C GLN A 166 26.93 -14.11 8.22
N LEU A 167 27.47 -15.10 8.91
CA LEU A 167 26.90 -16.44 9.00
C LEU A 167 25.59 -16.40 9.78
N LEU A 168 24.49 -16.84 9.16
CA LEU A 168 23.16 -16.87 9.75
C LEU A 168 22.79 -18.28 10.23
N PHE A 169 22.99 -19.28 9.38
CA PHE A 169 22.61 -20.65 9.67
C PHE A 169 23.71 -21.62 9.26
N GLU A 170 23.72 -22.77 9.94
CA GLU A 170 24.61 -23.87 9.64
C GLU A 170 23.80 -25.16 9.44
N ILE A 171 23.91 -25.74 8.26
CA ILE A 171 23.28 -27.01 7.86
C ILE A 171 24.30 -28.11 8.07
N ASP A 172 23.86 -29.33 8.39
CA ASP A 172 24.73 -30.47 8.63
C ASP A 172 25.68 -30.74 7.44
N PRO A 173 27.00 -30.52 7.61
CA PRO A 173 27.97 -30.61 6.54
C PRO A 173 28.45 -32.06 6.30
N ARG A 174 28.13 -33.01 7.18
CA ARG A 174 28.78 -34.36 7.18
C ARG A 174 28.60 -35.09 5.86
N GLN A 175 27.40 -35.04 5.27
CA GLN A 175 27.12 -35.65 3.97
C GLN A 175 27.95 -35.00 2.85
N TYR A 176 28.04 -33.69 2.86
CA TYR A 176 28.78 -32.92 1.84
C TYR A 176 30.30 -33.08 2.00
N GLN A 177 30.79 -33.17 3.24
CA GLN A 177 32.19 -33.49 3.51
C GLN A 177 32.57 -34.86 2.96
N ALA A 178 31.76 -35.91 3.23
CA ALA A 178 31.99 -37.24 2.70
C ALA A 178 31.97 -37.27 1.16
N ALA A 179 31.09 -36.50 0.52
CA ALA A 179 31.07 -36.35 -0.95
C ALA A 179 32.31 -35.66 -1.49
N LEU A 180 32.84 -34.66 -0.80
CA LEU A 180 34.08 -33.99 -1.16
C LEU A 180 35.29 -34.94 -1.02
N ASP A 181 35.36 -35.69 0.08
CA ASP A 181 36.41 -36.65 0.32
C ASP A 181 36.44 -37.74 -0.76
N GLN A 182 35.25 -38.22 -1.19
CA GLN A 182 35.08 -39.16 -2.30
C GLN A 182 35.60 -38.59 -3.62
N ALA A 183 35.22 -37.33 -3.94
CA ALA A 183 35.63 -36.64 -5.17
C ALA A 183 37.17 -36.44 -5.19
N LEU A 184 37.76 -36.08 -4.05
CA LEU A 184 39.23 -35.95 -3.91
C LEU A 184 39.93 -37.31 -4.11
N GLY A 185 39.35 -38.41 -3.61
CA GLY A 185 39.86 -39.75 -3.86
C GLY A 185 39.87 -40.12 -5.35
N ASN A 186 38.78 -39.83 -6.04
CA ASN A 186 38.67 -40.07 -7.48
C ASN A 186 39.69 -39.26 -8.27
N LEU A 187 39.85 -37.99 -7.94
CA LEU A 187 40.84 -37.11 -8.56
C LEU A 187 42.27 -37.63 -8.35
N ALA A 188 42.60 -38.05 -7.14
CA ALA A 188 43.90 -38.62 -6.84
C ALA A 188 44.17 -39.87 -7.65
N GLN A 189 43.16 -40.75 -7.82
CA GLN A 189 43.24 -41.93 -8.69
C GLN A 189 43.51 -41.57 -10.15
N ALA A 190 42.71 -40.61 -10.71
CA ALA A 190 42.85 -40.17 -12.09
C ALA A 190 44.24 -39.52 -12.35
N GLN A 191 44.71 -38.72 -11.42
CA GLN A 191 46.06 -38.12 -11.49
C GLN A 191 47.17 -39.19 -11.50
N ALA A 192 47.06 -40.23 -10.68
CA ALA A 192 48.01 -41.33 -10.67
C ALA A 192 48.01 -42.09 -12.01
N GLN A 193 46.82 -42.35 -12.59
CA GLN A 193 46.67 -42.98 -13.91
C GLN A 193 47.28 -42.10 -15.02
N LEU A 194 46.99 -40.82 -15.03
CA LEU A 194 47.57 -39.88 -15.97
C LEU A 194 49.10 -39.88 -15.88
N LYS A 195 49.65 -39.83 -14.68
CA LYS A 195 51.09 -39.90 -14.45
C LYS A 195 51.70 -41.19 -15.04
N GLN A 196 51.06 -42.34 -14.84
CA GLN A 196 51.51 -43.62 -15.41
C GLN A 196 51.52 -43.55 -16.95
N HIS A 197 50.43 -43.07 -17.57
CA HIS A 197 50.35 -42.95 -19.04
C HIS A 197 51.34 -41.91 -19.60
N GLN A 198 51.57 -40.81 -18.92
CA GLN A 198 52.59 -39.82 -19.29
C GLN A 198 54.02 -40.44 -19.27
N LEU A 199 54.34 -41.23 -18.27
CA LEU A 199 55.64 -41.97 -18.22
C LEU A 199 55.77 -43.01 -19.35
N THR A 200 54.66 -43.67 -19.69
CA THR A 200 54.62 -44.60 -20.81
C THR A 200 54.77 -43.89 -22.15
N LEU A 201 54.07 -42.82 -22.37
CA LEU A 201 54.18 -41.98 -23.55
C LEU A 201 55.59 -41.39 -23.71
N ALA A 202 56.21 -40.95 -22.61
CA ALA A 202 57.60 -40.44 -22.66
C ALA A 202 58.59 -41.53 -23.08
N ARG A 203 58.38 -42.78 -22.64
CA ARG A 203 59.18 -43.94 -23.12
C ARG A 203 58.90 -44.21 -24.57
N TYR A 204 57.65 -44.28 -25.01
CA TYR A 204 57.29 -44.57 -26.42
C TYR A 204 57.75 -43.44 -27.36
N THR A 205 57.76 -42.23 -26.94
CA THR A 205 58.31 -41.08 -27.69
C THR A 205 59.78 -41.31 -28.05
N LYS A 206 60.58 -41.86 -27.10
CA LYS A 206 62.01 -42.19 -27.32
C LYS A 206 62.16 -43.38 -28.28
N LEU A 207 61.36 -44.41 -28.09
CA LEU A 207 61.41 -45.62 -28.97
C LEU A 207 60.89 -45.36 -30.39
N PHE A 208 59.90 -44.51 -30.54
CA PHE A 208 59.39 -44.08 -31.85
C PHE A 208 60.43 -43.26 -32.59
N LYS A 209 61.13 -42.34 -31.95
CA LYS A 209 62.24 -41.59 -32.56
C LYS A 209 63.39 -42.49 -32.97
N ALA A 210 63.59 -43.63 -32.31
CA ALA A 210 64.58 -44.65 -32.66
C ALA A 210 64.04 -45.68 -33.66
N ALA A 211 62.79 -45.46 -34.23
CA ALA A 211 62.13 -46.39 -35.19
C ALA A 211 61.92 -47.81 -34.67
N VAL A 212 61.81 -48.01 -33.35
CA VAL A 212 61.63 -49.33 -32.68
C VAL A 212 60.19 -49.77 -32.60
N ILE A 213 59.24 -48.83 -32.58
CA ILE A 213 57.79 -49.09 -32.40
C ILE A 213 57.03 -48.56 -33.60
N PRO A 214 55.86 -49.26 -33.97
CA PRO A 214 54.93 -48.76 -34.97
C PRO A 214 54.33 -47.42 -34.58
N GLN A 215 53.97 -46.60 -35.58
CA GLN A 215 53.27 -45.33 -35.38
C GLN A 215 51.95 -45.47 -34.62
N GLN A 216 51.15 -46.52 -34.94
CA GLN A 216 49.90 -46.81 -34.30
C GLN A 216 50.07 -46.91 -32.75
N THR A 217 51.09 -47.62 -32.28
CA THR A 217 51.36 -47.80 -30.84
C THR A 217 51.65 -46.45 -30.16
N PHE A 218 52.36 -45.59 -30.85
CA PHE A 218 52.66 -44.21 -30.34
C PHE A 218 51.39 -43.35 -30.30
N ASP A 219 50.55 -43.40 -31.38
CA ASP A 219 49.31 -42.67 -31.50
C ASP A 219 48.33 -43.14 -30.45
N ASP A 220 48.18 -44.43 -30.21
CA ASP A 220 47.30 -45.03 -29.17
C ASP A 220 47.74 -44.54 -27.77
N ALA A 221 49.04 -44.54 -27.47
CA ALA A 221 49.54 -44.06 -26.20
C ALA A 221 49.31 -42.54 -26.00
N THR A 222 49.39 -41.79 -27.12
CA THR A 222 49.13 -40.34 -27.11
C THR A 222 47.63 -40.08 -26.85
N GLN A 223 46.72 -40.78 -27.53
CA GLN A 223 45.29 -40.65 -27.31
C GLN A 223 44.89 -41.12 -25.91
N THR A 224 45.43 -42.20 -25.42
CA THR A 224 45.20 -42.68 -24.05
C THR A 224 45.65 -41.64 -23.00
N THR A 225 46.82 -41.02 -23.20
CA THR A 225 47.26 -39.98 -22.31
C THR A 225 46.37 -38.73 -22.33
N ARG A 226 45.88 -38.33 -23.51
CA ARG A 226 44.90 -37.25 -23.65
C ARG A 226 43.54 -37.57 -22.98
N ALA A 227 43.07 -38.82 -23.17
CA ALA A 227 41.84 -39.24 -22.53
C ALA A 227 41.95 -39.22 -20.98
N ASN A 228 43.07 -39.66 -20.43
CA ASN A 228 43.31 -39.57 -18.97
C ASN A 228 43.51 -38.14 -18.48
N ALA A 229 44.06 -37.23 -19.32
CA ALA A 229 44.14 -35.83 -18.99
C ALA A 229 42.74 -35.20 -18.90
N ALA A 230 41.87 -35.51 -19.86
CA ALA A 230 40.47 -35.07 -19.83
C ALA A 230 39.70 -35.63 -18.61
N GLN A 231 40.02 -36.88 -18.19
CA GLN A 231 39.42 -37.44 -16.97
C GLN A 231 39.86 -36.71 -15.72
N VAL A 232 41.11 -36.28 -15.59
CA VAL A 232 41.56 -35.45 -14.48
C VAL A 232 40.83 -34.12 -14.44
N GLU A 233 40.65 -33.47 -15.58
CA GLU A 233 39.89 -32.21 -15.67
C GLU A 233 38.41 -32.40 -15.24
N ALA A 234 37.77 -33.53 -15.63
CA ALA A 234 36.42 -33.87 -15.19
C ALA A 234 36.35 -34.10 -13.67
N ASP A 235 37.34 -34.79 -13.10
CA ASP A 235 37.36 -35.05 -11.63
C ASP A 235 37.68 -33.78 -10.84
N GLU A 236 38.50 -32.89 -11.39
CA GLU A 236 38.74 -31.56 -10.78
C GLU A 236 37.44 -30.74 -10.73
N ALA A 237 36.64 -30.75 -11.79
CA ALA A 237 35.33 -30.12 -11.81
C ALA A 237 34.35 -30.76 -10.79
N ALA A 238 34.42 -32.09 -10.61
CA ALA A 238 33.62 -32.80 -9.60
C ALA A 238 34.06 -32.39 -8.17
N VAL A 239 35.34 -32.24 -7.89
CA VAL A 239 35.84 -31.73 -6.61
C VAL A 239 35.36 -30.32 -6.33
N GLU A 240 35.41 -29.42 -7.32
CA GLU A 240 34.95 -28.04 -7.14
C GLU A 240 33.42 -28.00 -6.88
N SER A 241 32.65 -28.84 -7.57
CA SER A 241 31.21 -28.97 -7.31
C SER A 241 30.91 -29.46 -5.89
N ALA A 242 31.61 -30.48 -5.41
CA ALA A 242 31.45 -30.99 -4.05
C ALA A 242 31.87 -29.97 -2.99
N LYS A 243 32.93 -29.20 -3.24
CA LYS A 243 33.40 -28.12 -2.39
C LYS A 243 32.39 -26.97 -2.30
N LEU A 244 31.79 -26.57 -3.42
CA LEU A 244 30.71 -25.57 -3.43
C LEU A 244 29.50 -26.03 -2.61
N ASN A 245 29.10 -27.28 -2.75
CA ASN A 245 27.98 -27.86 -1.97
C ASN A 245 28.29 -27.83 -0.46
N LEU A 246 29.52 -28.13 -0.07
CA LEU A 246 29.96 -28.04 1.32
C LEU A 246 29.97 -26.58 1.81
N GLN A 247 30.42 -25.63 0.98
CA GLN A 247 30.36 -24.22 1.34
C GLN A 247 28.93 -23.73 1.55
N TRP A 248 27.98 -24.20 0.75
CA TRP A 248 26.57 -23.83 0.85
C TRP A 248 25.86 -24.40 2.08
N THR A 249 26.46 -25.29 2.84
CA THR A 249 25.96 -25.68 4.16
C THR A 249 26.00 -24.52 5.16
N LYS A 250 26.83 -23.53 4.90
CA LYS A 250 26.92 -22.28 5.67
C LYS A 250 26.14 -21.19 4.94
N VAL A 251 25.03 -20.74 5.53
CA VAL A 251 24.15 -19.76 4.94
C VAL A 251 24.48 -18.39 5.49
N TYR A 252 24.87 -17.49 4.61
CA TYR A 252 25.29 -16.12 4.92
C TYR A 252 24.26 -15.10 4.50
N SER A 253 24.27 -13.92 5.14
CA SER A 253 23.48 -12.78 4.71
C SER A 253 24.08 -12.18 3.42
N PRO A 254 23.28 -11.96 2.37
CA PRO A 254 23.72 -11.28 1.16
C PRO A 254 23.70 -9.76 1.25
N ILE A 255 23.13 -9.17 2.31
CA ILE A 255 22.98 -7.73 2.50
C ILE A 255 23.15 -7.36 3.98
N ASP A 256 23.47 -6.08 4.21
CA ASP A 256 23.33 -5.46 5.54
C ASP A 256 21.86 -5.20 5.83
N GLY A 257 21.40 -5.48 7.06
CA GLY A 257 20.01 -5.24 7.41
C GLY A 257 19.60 -5.77 8.78
N VAL A 258 18.30 -5.87 8.98
CA VAL A 258 17.69 -6.50 10.16
C VAL A 258 17.16 -7.87 9.74
N ALA A 259 17.64 -8.91 10.42
CA ALA A 259 17.14 -10.26 10.19
C ALA A 259 15.79 -10.46 10.89
N GLY A 260 14.85 -11.04 10.18
CA GLY A 260 13.55 -11.41 10.70
C GLY A 260 13.62 -12.58 11.67
N ILE A 261 12.45 -12.98 12.16
CA ILE A 261 12.30 -14.19 12.97
C ILE A 261 12.59 -15.43 12.08
N ALA A 262 13.38 -16.36 12.59
CA ALA A 262 13.65 -17.62 11.90
C ALA A 262 12.35 -18.42 11.72
N ARG A 263 12.11 -18.88 10.49
CA ARG A 263 10.96 -19.75 10.18
C ARG A 263 11.28 -21.22 10.36
N ALA A 264 12.55 -21.58 10.21
CA ALA A 264 13.06 -22.93 10.48
C ALA A 264 13.79 -22.95 11.81
N GLN A 265 13.60 -24.02 12.57
CA GLN A 265 14.21 -24.22 13.87
C GLN A 265 15.39 -25.20 13.79
N VAL A 266 16.30 -25.14 14.77
CA VAL A 266 17.39 -26.08 14.90
C VAL A 266 16.80 -27.50 15.05
N GLY A 267 17.26 -28.42 14.18
CA GLY A 267 16.75 -29.77 14.08
C GLY A 267 15.78 -30.00 12.90
N ASP A 268 15.29 -28.94 12.26
CA ASP A 268 14.41 -29.07 11.08
C ASP A 268 15.20 -29.54 9.86
N LEU A 269 14.55 -30.33 9.02
CA LEU A 269 15.05 -30.67 7.69
C LEU A 269 14.68 -29.53 6.72
N VAL A 270 15.68 -28.82 6.22
CA VAL A 270 15.51 -27.71 5.27
C VAL A 270 15.96 -28.11 3.87
N GLY A 271 15.32 -27.54 2.87
CA GLY A 271 15.63 -27.77 1.45
C GLY A 271 15.69 -26.44 0.69
N THR A 272 16.02 -26.49 -0.59
CA THR A 272 16.24 -25.32 -1.45
C THR A 272 15.04 -24.38 -1.59
N SER A 273 13.83 -24.85 -1.26
CA SER A 273 12.59 -24.06 -1.24
C SER A 273 12.19 -23.57 0.14
N SER A 274 12.93 -23.95 1.20
CA SER A 274 12.60 -23.58 2.58
C SER A 274 13.08 -22.18 2.88
N LEU A 275 12.15 -21.26 3.15
CA LEU A 275 12.50 -19.91 3.60
C LEU A 275 12.96 -19.97 5.05
N LEU A 276 14.23 -19.68 5.30
CA LEU A 276 14.82 -19.69 6.65
C LEU A 276 14.48 -18.40 7.41
N THR A 277 14.71 -17.26 6.79
CA THR A 277 14.41 -15.94 7.31
C THR A 277 14.43 -14.93 6.17
N THR A 278 14.01 -13.69 6.44
CA THR A 278 14.17 -12.56 5.51
C THR A 278 15.05 -11.52 6.17
N VAL A 279 16.06 -11.05 5.47
CA VAL A 279 16.87 -9.90 5.90
C VAL A 279 16.41 -8.67 5.14
N SER A 280 16.07 -7.60 5.87
CA SER A 280 15.58 -6.35 5.29
C SER A 280 16.52 -5.20 5.63
N GLN A 281 16.95 -4.47 4.63
CA GLN A 281 17.58 -3.17 4.82
C GLN A 281 16.48 -2.16 5.14
N VAL A 282 16.47 -1.64 6.37
CA VAL A 282 15.41 -0.77 6.88
C VAL A 282 15.80 0.71 6.98
N ASP A 283 17.05 1.04 6.69
CA ASP A 283 17.56 2.41 6.61
C ASP A 283 18.39 2.57 5.33
N PRO A 284 17.93 3.41 4.37
CA PRO A 284 16.62 4.04 4.32
C PRO A 284 15.47 3.04 4.13
N ILE A 285 14.24 3.42 4.45
CA ILE A 285 13.04 2.60 4.22
C ILE A 285 12.25 3.15 3.04
N LYS A 286 11.61 2.29 2.27
CA LYS A 286 10.70 2.64 1.18
C LYS A 286 9.28 2.73 1.69
N VAL A 287 8.53 3.69 1.17
CA VAL A 287 7.08 3.75 1.31
C VAL A 287 6.47 3.69 -0.08
N LEU A 288 5.61 2.71 -0.31
CA LEU A 288 4.86 2.53 -1.54
C LEU A 288 3.44 3.05 -1.32
N PHE A 289 2.98 3.95 -2.16
CA PHE A 289 1.66 4.55 -2.06
C PHE A 289 1.05 4.80 -3.44
N PRO A 290 -0.26 4.56 -3.61
CA PRO A 290 -0.95 4.82 -4.86
C PRO A 290 -1.32 6.30 -5.00
N ILE A 291 -1.22 6.85 -6.20
CA ILE A 291 -1.81 8.13 -6.59
C ILE A 291 -2.81 7.92 -7.72
N SER A 292 -3.86 8.73 -7.79
CA SER A 292 -4.81 8.65 -8.89
C SER A 292 -4.19 9.11 -10.21
N GLU A 293 -4.64 8.54 -11.33
CA GLU A 293 -4.21 8.95 -12.68
C GLU A 293 -4.46 10.44 -12.92
N LYS A 294 -5.59 10.97 -12.40
CA LYS A 294 -5.91 12.41 -12.48
C LYS A 294 -4.83 13.27 -11.83
N LEU A 295 -4.38 12.89 -10.64
CA LEU A 295 -3.34 13.60 -9.90
C LEU A 295 -1.99 13.50 -10.63
N TYR A 296 -1.68 12.31 -11.16
CA TYR A 296 -0.49 12.11 -11.97
C TYR A 296 -0.46 13.04 -13.21
N LEU A 297 -1.56 13.10 -13.97
CA LEU A 297 -1.64 13.94 -15.16
C LEU A 297 -1.49 15.42 -14.82
N HIS A 298 -2.03 15.87 -13.69
CA HIS A 298 -1.90 17.24 -13.22
C HIS A 298 -0.43 17.63 -12.94
N PHE A 299 0.33 16.71 -12.36
CA PHE A 299 1.73 16.93 -12.00
C PHE A 299 2.74 16.24 -12.94
N ALA A 300 2.30 15.67 -14.06
CA ALA A 300 3.14 14.88 -14.95
C ALA A 300 4.40 15.61 -15.43
N SER A 301 4.28 16.91 -15.73
CA SER A 301 5.42 17.74 -16.14
C SER A 301 6.46 17.89 -15.03
N GLN A 302 6.02 18.05 -13.80
CA GLN A 302 6.89 18.18 -12.61
C GLN A 302 7.49 16.82 -12.23
N LEU A 303 6.70 15.75 -12.25
CA LEU A 303 7.14 14.40 -11.92
C LEU A 303 8.14 13.85 -12.95
N ASN A 304 7.95 14.13 -14.25
CA ASN A 304 8.90 13.76 -15.29
C ASN A 304 10.25 14.49 -15.16
N ALA A 305 10.23 15.71 -14.65
CA ALA A 305 11.46 16.46 -14.35
C ALA A 305 12.26 15.82 -13.18
N LEU A 306 11.60 15.07 -12.30
CA LEU A 306 12.24 14.34 -11.18
C LEU A 306 13.01 13.10 -11.64
N GLY A 307 12.67 12.51 -12.80
CA GLY A 307 13.43 11.42 -13.45
C GLY A 307 14.76 11.85 -14.05
N GLY A 308 15.02 13.17 -14.13
CA GLY A 308 16.31 13.74 -14.54
C GLY A 308 17.15 14.13 -13.31
N ALA A 309 18.42 14.45 -13.52
CA ALA A 309 19.47 14.72 -12.51
C ALA A 309 19.18 15.84 -11.47
N ASN A 310 17.96 16.36 -11.40
CA ASN A 310 17.55 17.47 -10.51
C ASN A 310 16.61 17.02 -9.37
N ALA A 311 16.90 15.90 -8.74
CA ALA A 311 16.15 15.39 -7.58
C ALA A 311 16.11 16.36 -6.36
N LYS A 312 16.85 17.46 -6.39
CA LYS A 312 16.86 18.49 -5.32
C LYS A 312 15.62 19.38 -5.27
N SER A 313 14.75 19.34 -6.29
CA SER A 313 13.50 20.11 -6.35
C SER A 313 12.26 19.28 -6.08
N ALA A 314 12.40 18.01 -5.68
CA ALA A 314 11.26 17.19 -5.32
C ALA A 314 10.55 17.75 -4.09
N PRO A 315 9.19 17.79 -4.10
CA PRO A 315 8.44 18.22 -2.92
C PRO A 315 8.81 17.35 -1.73
N SER A 316 9.01 17.99 -0.58
CA SER A 316 9.22 17.27 0.68
C SER A 316 7.96 16.49 1.02
N ILE A 317 8.13 15.20 1.23
CA ILE A 317 7.04 14.29 1.58
C ILE A 317 7.09 14.04 3.08
N GLN A 318 5.97 14.24 3.75
CA GLN A 318 5.79 13.92 5.16
C GLN A 318 5.12 12.57 5.33
N LEU A 319 5.48 11.86 6.37
CA LEU A 319 4.84 10.61 6.75
C LEU A 319 4.07 10.82 8.06
N ILE A 320 2.82 10.44 8.08
CA ILE A 320 1.96 10.46 9.26
C ILE A 320 1.75 9.00 9.66
N LEU A 321 2.15 8.68 10.87
CA LEU A 321 2.01 7.33 11.42
C LEU A 321 0.57 7.04 11.84
N GLU A 322 0.27 5.79 12.15
CA GLU A 322 -1.09 5.36 12.54
C GLU A 322 -1.58 6.02 13.83
N ASP A 323 -0.67 6.40 14.72
CA ASP A 323 -0.98 7.14 15.95
C ASP A 323 -1.29 8.64 15.71
N GLY A 324 -1.23 9.09 14.45
CA GLY A 324 -1.43 10.49 14.05
C GLY A 324 -0.18 11.36 14.20
N SER A 325 0.93 10.84 14.69
CA SER A 325 2.18 11.58 14.79
C SER A 325 2.82 11.78 13.41
N VAL A 326 3.45 12.95 13.22
CA VAL A 326 4.22 13.23 12.01
C VAL A 326 5.63 12.71 12.21
N TYR A 327 6.10 11.87 11.29
CA TYR A 327 7.45 11.35 11.32
C TYR A 327 8.49 12.46 11.14
N SER A 328 9.52 12.46 11.97
CA SER A 328 10.47 13.57 12.07
C SER A 328 11.35 13.78 10.84
N TYR A 329 11.61 12.73 10.07
CA TYR A 329 12.47 12.79 8.90
C TYR A 329 11.62 12.88 7.63
N PRO A 330 11.80 13.94 6.81
CA PRO A 330 11.08 14.07 5.56
C PRO A 330 11.59 13.02 4.55
N GLY A 331 10.65 12.52 3.75
CA GLY A 331 10.95 11.61 2.66
C GLY A 331 11.17 12.33 1.33
N GLN A 332 11.78 11.62 0.42
CA GLN A 332 12.02 12.05 -0.96
C GLN A 332 11.37 11.07 -1.93
N LEU A 333 10.71 11.61 -2.95
CA LEU A 333 10.19 10.80 -4.04
C LEU A 333 11.36 10.15 -4.78
N SER A 334 11.32 8.83 -4.92
CA SER A 334 12.41 8.05 -5.50
C SER A 334 12.06 7.44 -6.85
N ALA A 335 10.84 6.95 -7.00
CA ALA A 335 10.43 6.31 -8.24
C ALA A 335 8.91 6.39 -8.44
N LEU A 336 8.52 6.33 -9.70
CA LEU A 336 7.15 6.22 -10.15
C LEU A 336 7.02 4.95 -10.98
N ASN A 337 6.00 4.14 -10.71
CA ASN A 337 5.74 2.98 -11.52
C ASN A 337 5.33 3.41 -12.93
N ARG A 338 5.83 2.70 -13.94
CA ARG A 338 5.50 2.96 -15.34
C ARG A 338 4.06 2.58 -15.68
N GLN A 339 3.50 1.62 -14.96
CA GLN A 339 2.20 1.03 -15.28
C GLN A 339 1.12 1.54 -14.35
N VAL A 340 -0.03 1.89 -14.94
CA VAL A 340 -1.27 2.19 -14.22
C VAL A 340 -1.94 0.86 -13.86
N ASP A 341 -2.40 0.73 -12.64
CA ASP A 341 -3.28 -0.36 -12.24
C ASP A 341 -4.68 -0.09 -12.81
N VAL A 342 -5.07 -0.92 -13.78
CA VAL A 342 -6.34 -0.75 -14.52
C VAL A 342 -7.59 -1.01 -13.67
N GLN A 343 -7.44 -1.71 -12.54
CA GLN A 343 -8.57 -2.00 -11.65
C GLN A 343 -8.89 -0.81 -10.75
N THR A 344 -7.87 -0.10 -10.31
CA THR A 344 -8.00 1.01 -9.36
C THR A 344 -7.82 2.39 -9.99
N GLY A 345 -7.30 2.47 -11.23
CA GLY A 345 -6.96 3.73 -11.90
C GLY A 345 -5.86 4.49 -11.16
N THR A 346 -4.94 3.78 -10.52
CA THR A 346 -3.87 4.36 -9.73
C THR A 346 -2.49 3.99 -10.26
N ILE A 347 -1.52 4.84 -9.95
CA ILE A 347 -0.10 4.63 -10.25
C ILE A 347 0.64 4.51 -8.93
N MET A 348 1.44 3.45 -8.76
CA MET A 348 2.23 3.25 -7.57
C MET A 348 3.46 4.17 -7.56
N MET A 349 3.60 4.96 -6.51
CA MET A 349 4.77 5.79 -6.24
C MET A 349 5.61 5.23 -5.11
N GLN A 350 6.88 5.53 -5.14
CA GLN A 350 7.85 5.15 -4.12
C GLN A 350 8.53 6.39 -3.56
N ALA A 351 8.51 6.52 -2.24
CA ALA A 351 9.31 7.50 -1.51
C ALA A 351 10.30 6.81 -0.59
N LEU A 352 11.45 7.42 -0.39
CA LEU A 352 12.50 6.99 0.53
C LEU A 352 12.50 7.87 1.77
N PHE A 353 12.54 7.24 2.93
CA PHE A 353 12.60 7.91 4.21
C PHE A 353 13.84 7.44 4.98
N PRO A 354 14.66 8.35 5.54
CA PRO A 354 15.69 7.98 6.49
C PRO A 354 15.07 7.33 7.72
N ASN A 355 15.65 6.25 8.22
CA ASN A 355 15.12 5.53 9.38
C ASN A 355 16.23 5.13 10.37
N PRO A 356 17.04 6.10 10.86
CA PRO A 356 18.19 5.80 11.69
C PRO A 356 17.83 5.12 13.02
N GLU A 357 16.68 5.43 13.57
CA GLU A 357 16.18 4.87 14.83
C GLU A 357 15.45 3.53 14.66
N ASN A 358 15.24 3.05 13.42
CA ASN A 358 14.48 1.85 13.08
C ASN A 358 13.04 1.82 13.65
N ILE A 359 12.41 2.98 13.78
CA ILE A 359 11.02 3.11 14.19
C ILE A 359 10.11 2.52 13.12
N LEU A 360 10.38 2.85 11.86
CA LEU A 360 9.62 2.32 10.74
C LEU A 360 10.05 0.88 10.45
N ARG A 361 9.08 -0.01 10.38
CA ARG A 361 9.30 -1.42 10.05
C ARG A 361 8.59 -1.80 8.76
N PRO A 362 9.14 -2.69 7.94
CA PRO A 362 8.44 -3.20 6.77
C PRO A 362 7.06 -3.76 7.14
N GLY A 363 6.04 -3.42 6.33
CA GLY A 363 4.66 -3.85 6.54
C GLY A 363 3.79 -2.88 7.35
N MET A 364 4.32 -1.77 7.87
CA MET A 364 3.51 -0.75 8.53
C MET A 364 2.72 0.08 7.52
N TYR A 365 1.51 0.46 7.89
CA TYR A 365 0.73 1.45 7.17
C TYR A 365 1.08 2.85 7.68
N ALA A 366 1.12 3.80 6.76
CA ALA A 366 1.33 5.20 7.09
C ALA A 366 0.69 6.09 6.02
N LYS A 367 0.24 7.28 6.40
CA LYS A 367 -0.25 8.26 5.44
C LYS A 367 0.91 9.09 4.92
N VAL A 368 1.06 9.09 3.62
CA VAL A 368 1.99 9.95 2.91
C VAL A 368 1.27 11.26 2.63
N ARG A 369 1.83 12.37 3.08
CA ARG A 369 1.34 13.73 2.83
C ARG A 369 2.36 14.48 2.00
N ALA A 370 1.94 14.92 0.81
CA ALA A 370 2.75 15.75 -0.06
C ALA A 370 2.09 17.13 -0.21
N GLN A 371 2.87 18.19 -0.10
CA GLN A 371 2.40 19.53 -0.47
C GLN A 371 2.41 19.62 -2.00
N THR A 372 1.22 19.77 -2.59
CA THR A 372 1.05 19.79 -4.04
C THR A 372 1.00 21.19 -4.60
N GLU A 373 0.38 22.12 -3.88
CA GLU A 373 0.17 23.50 -4.33
C GLU A 373 0.11 24.43 -3.13
N VAL A 374 0.33 25.72 -3.36
CA VAL A 374 0.05 26.79 -2.40
C VAL A 374 -1.03 27.69 -3.00
N GLN A 375 -2.21 27.68 -2.41
CA GLN A 375 -3.25 28.62 -2.80
C GLN A 375 -2.92 30.00 -2.22
N HIS A 376 -2.44 30.89 -3.10
CA HIS A 376 -2.09 32.25 -2.70
C HIS A 376 -3.34 33.08 -2.45
N ASN A 377 -3.28 33.95 -1.43
CA ASN A 377 -4.36 34.91 -1.11
C ASN A 377 -5.70 34.23 -0.79
N ALA A 378 -5.71 33.01 -0.26
CA ALA A 378 -6.92 32.29 0.12
C ALA A 378 -7.67 33.04 1.24
N LEU A 379 -9.01 33.14 1.12
CA LEU A 379 -9.87 33.75 2.12
C LEU A 379 -10.30 32.67 3.12
N LEU A 380 -9.93 32.88 4.38
CA LEU A 380 -10.16 31.92 5.46
C LEU A 380 -11.25 32.46 6.40
N VAL A 381 -12.23 31.61 6.67
CA VAL A 381 -13.27 31.84 7.67
C VAL A 381 -13.36 30.65 8.65
N PRO A 382 -13.74 30.86 9.91
CA PRO A 382 -14.05 29.75 10.80
C PRO A 382 -15.17 28.87 10.23
N GLN A 383 -15.06 27.55 10.37
CA GLN A 383 -16.06 26.62 9.84
C GLN A 383 -17.46 26.88 10.40
N THR A 384 -17.56 27.42 11.62
CA THR A 384 -18.82 27.80 12.27
C THR A 384 -19.54 28.98 11.60
N ALA A 385 -18.83 29.77 10.78
CA ALA A 385 -19.42 30.90 10.07
C ALA A 385 -20.18 30.50 8.80
N VAL A 386 -19.97 29.27 8.31
CA VAL A 386 -20.59 28.76 7.08
C VAL A 386 -21.78 27.89 7.44
N SER A 387 -22.95 28.32 7.01
CA SER A 387 -24.20 27.56 7.16
C SER A 387 -24.54 26.83 5.86
N SER A 388 -25.01 25.60 5.94
CA SER A 388 -25.49 24.83 4.79
C SER A 388 -27.01 24.72 4.84
N ILE A 389 -27.69 25.30 3.87
CA ILE A 389 -29.13 25.30 3.77
C ILE A 389 -29.50 24.73 2.39
N GLN A 390 -30.24 23.62 2.37
CA GLN A 390 -30.68 22.95 1.13
C GLN A 390 -29.57 22.67 0.11
N GLY A 391 -28.34 22.40 0.58
CA GLY A 391 -27.20 22.12 -0.29
C GLY A 391 -26.46 23.37 -0.80
N GLN A 392 -26.92 24.58 -0.43
CA GLN A 392 -26.19 25.83 -0.67
C GLN A 392 -25.44 26.25 0.60
N TYR A 393 -24.28 26.85 0.41
CA TYR A 393 -23.48 27.38 1.51
C TYR A 393 -23.63 28.90 1.58
N GLU A 394 -23.98 29.37 2.76
CA GLU A 394 -24.24 30.78 3.01
C GLU A 394 -23.42 31.27 4.21
N VAL A 395 -23.04 32.53 4.14
CA VAL A 395 -22.34 33.24 5.22
C VAL A 395 -23.07 34.56 5.49
N ALA A 396 -23.30 34.84 6.77
CA ALA A 396 -23.87 36.10 7.20
C ALA A 396 -22.71 37.13 7.33
N VAL A 397 -22.66 38.10 6.43
CA VAL A 397 -21.65 39.16 6.41
C VAL A 397 -22.22 40.40 7.11
N VAL A 398 -21.46 41.00 8.03
CA VAL A 398 -21.85 42.24 8.74
C VAL A 398 -21.16 43.43 8.09
N SER A 399 -21.95 44.35 7.53
CA SER A 399 -21.48 45.59 6.93
C SER A 399 -20.95 46.57 7.98
N ALA A 400 -20.35 47.71 7.52
CA ALA A 400 -19.89 48.78 8.42
C ALA A 400 -21.02 49.39 9.22
N ASP A 401 -22.25 49.38 8.67
CA ASP A 401 -23.47 49.92 9.28
C ASP A 401 -24.15 48.91 10.22
N ASN A 402 -23.46 47.79 10.59
CA ASN A 402 -23.95 46.72 11.42
C ASN A 402 -25.20 46.00 10.90
N LYS A 403 -25.43 46.05 9.59
CA LYS A 403 -26.48 45.29 8.92
C LYS A 403 -25.93 43.96 8.41
N VAL A 404 -26.70 42.92 8.57
CA VAL A 404 -26.39 41.57 8.09
C VAL A 404 -26.82 41.43 6.63
N THR A 405 -25.96 40.86 5.81
CA THR A 405 -26.29 40.42 4.45
C THR A 405 -25.95 38.93 4.34
N LEU A 406 -26.96 38.11 4.03
CA LEU A 406 -26.76 36.70 3.72
C LEU A 406 -26.20 36.58 2.30
N ARG A 407 -25.06 35.94 2.18
CA ARG A 407 -24.36 35.78 0.88
C ARG A 407 -24.02 34.35 0.62
N THR A 408 -24.43 33.86 -0.54
CA THR A 408 -24.03 32.53 -1.01
C THR A 408 -22.53 32.51 -1.31
N VAL A 409 -21.85 31.51 -0.82
CA VAL A 409 -20.41 31.34 -0.98
C VAL A 409 -20.09 29.98 -1.60
N THR A 410 -18.95 29.92 -2.30
CA THR A 410 -18.41 28.65 -2.77
C THR A 410 -17.28 28.26 -1.84
N PRO A 411 -17.50 27.25 -0.97
CA PRO A 411 -16.45 26.76 -0.08
C PRO A 411 -15.47 25.90 -0.87
N GLY A 412 -14.18 26.08 -0.59
CA GLY A 412 -13.08 25.24 -1.05
C GLY A 412 -12.64 24.23 0.00
N MET A 413 -11.34 24.15 0.25
CA MET A 413 -10.73 23.20 1.17
C MET A 413 -10.88 23.64 2.63
N LYS A 414 -10.99 22.64 3.52
CA LYS A 414 -10.91 22.83 4.98
C LYS A 414 -9.48 22.74 5.46
N THR A 415 -9.05 23.68 6.28
CA THR A 415 -7.72 23.69 6.87
C THR A 415 -7.82 23.88 8.39
N GLY A 416 -7.65 22.79 9.13
CA GLY A 416 -7.86 22.80 10.59
C GLY A 416 -9.27 23.25 10.98
N SER A 417 -9.40 24.32 11.78
CA SER A 417 -10.69 24.91 12.19
C SER A 417 -11.24 25.94 11.18
N LEU A 418 -10.49 26.23 10.12
CA LEU A 418 -10.84 27.22 9.12
C LEU A 418 -11.31 26.56 7.82
N TRP A 419 -12.09 27.31 7.05
CA TRP A 419 -12.56 26.91 5.73
C TRP A 419 -12.12 27.96 4.71
N VAL A 420 -11.51 27.52 3.63
CA VAL A 420 -11.18 28.38 2.49
C VAL A 420 -12.47 28.71 1.73
N ILE A 421 -12.66 29.96 1.36
CA ILE A 421 -13.78 30.39 0.52
C ILE A 421 -13.23 30.89 -0.80
N ASP A 422 -13.58 30.18 -1.87
CA ASP A 422 -13.10 30.48 -3.21
C ASP A 422 -13.81 31.70 -3.82
N ASN A 423 -15.14 31.82 -3.56
CA ASN A 423 -15.95 32.93 -4.09
C ASN A 423 -17.00 33.37 -3.08
N GLY A 424 -17.35 34.65 -3.13
CA GLY A 424 -18.48 35.23 -2.39
C GLY A 424 -18.08 36.17 -1.25
N LEU A 425 -16.81 36.21 -0.83
CA LEU A 425 -16.32 37.09 0.24
C LEU A 425 -15.20 38.02 -0.26
N LYS A 426 -14.92 39.07 0.51
CA LYS A 426 -13.80 39.97 0.31
C LYS A 426 -12.88 39.96 1.54
N PRO A 427 -11.58 40.22 1.36
CA PRO A 427 -10.65 40.35 2.48
C PRO A 427 -11.11 41.42 3.47
N GLY A 428 -11.02 41.12 4.78
CA GLY A 428 -11.34 42.06 5.85
C GLY A 428 -12.84 42.21 6.16
N GLU A 429 -13.75 41.53 5.44
CA GLU A 429 -15.17 41.49 5.81
C GLU A 429 -15.38 40.79 7.16
N ARG A 430 -16.41 41.21 7.90
CA ARG A 430 -16.78 40.60 9.18
C ARG A 430 -17.88 39.54 8.94
N VAL A 431 -17.63 38.31 9.34
CA VAL A 431 -18.58 37.18 9.20
C VAL A 431 -19.08 36.74 10.57
N VAL A 432 -20.35 36.37 10.67
CA VAL A 432 -20.96 35.90 11.90
C VAL A 432 -20.54 34.46 12.16
N ILE A 433 -19.99 34.17 13.32
CA ILE A 433 -19.59 32.81 13.75
C ILE A 433 -20.55 32.20 14.77
N ASP A 434 -21.24 33.04 15.56
CA ASP A 434 -22.27 32.58 16.48
C ASP A 434 -23.47 33.51 16.42
N GLY A 435 -24.67 32.94 16.49
CA GLY A 435 -25.94 33.67 16.36
C GLY A 435 -26.46 33.78 14.94
N ALA A 436 -25.86 33.13 13.94
CA ALA A 436 -26.30 33.14 12.55
C ALA A 436 -27.76 32.69 12.36
N GLN A 437 -28.26 31.81 13.24
CA GLN A 437 -29.66 31.34 13.20
C GLN A 437 -30.69 32.42 13.65
N LYS A 438 -30.22 33.48 14.30
CA LYS A 438 -31.08 34.56 14.85
C LYS A 438 -31.18 35.77 13.94
N VAL A 439 -30.42 35.79 12.86
CA VAL A 439 -30.33 36.94 11.94
C VAL A 439 -31.02 36.64 10.61
N GLN A 440 -31.59 37.68 10.05
CA GLN A 440 -32.21 37.67 8.72
C GLN A 440 -31.50 38.72 7.84
N ASP A 441 -31.66 38.57 6.53
CA ASP A 441 -31.11 39.52 5.59
C ASP A 441 -31.62 40.95 5.84
N GLY A 442 -30.73 41.93 5.86
CA GLY A 442 -31.06 43.31 6.16
C GLY A 442 -31.21 43.68 7.64
N MET A 443 -31.11 42.73 8.57
CA MET A 443 -31.30 42.94 10.02
C MET A 443 -30.11 43.69 10.63
N GLU A 444 -30.39 44.62 11.53
CA GLU A 444 -29.36 45.31 12.32
C GLU A 444 -28.93 44.44 13.50
N VAL A 445 -27.62 44.30 13.73
CA VAL A 445 -27.03 43.46 14.78
C VAL A 445 -26.01 44.22 15.59
N LYS A 446 -25.76 43.76 16.80
CA LYS A 446 -24.68 44.24 17.63
C LYS A 446 -23.49 43.28 17.53
N PRO A 447 -22.46 43.60 16.72
CA PRO A 447 -21.31 42.69 16.55
C PRO A 447 -20.40 42.74 17.77
N VAL A 448 -20.02 41.59 18.26
CA VAL A 448 -18.98 41.36 19.26
C VAL A 448 -17.84 40.63 18.56
N VAL A 449 -16.66 41.21 18.52
CA VAL A 449 -15.51 40.58 17.89
C VAL A 449 -15.09 39.38 18.75
N ALA A 450 -15.01 38.20 18.14
CA ALA A 450 -14.42 37.04 18.78
C ALA A 450 -12.95 37.34 19.10
N THR A 451 -12.62 37.48 20.37
CA THR A 451 -11.23 37.42 20.80
C THR A 451 -10.75 36.00 20.48
N ALA A 452 -9.67 35.90 19.67
CA ALA A 452 -9.07 34.61 19.36
C ALA A 452 -8.67 33.90 20.65
N GLN A 453 -9.57 33.04 21.14
CA GLN A 453 -9.19 32.11 22.19
C GLN A 453 -8.26 31.11 21.54
N SER A 454 -7.02 31.09 21.98
CA SER A 454 -6.08 30.01 21.71
C SER A 454 -6.81 28.67 21.94
N PRO A 455 -6.59 27.65 21.09
CA PRO A 455 -7.21 26.35 21.29
C PRO A 455 -6.90 25.89 22.73
N PRO A 456 -7.84 25.25 23.42
CA PRO A 456 -7.58 24.74 24.76
C PRO A 456 -6.37 23.82 24.69
N MET A 457 -5.31 24.21 25.38
CA MET A 457 -4.17 23.33 25.61
C MET A 457 -4.74 22.07 26.23
N LEU A 458 -4.62 20.93 25.55
CA LEU A 458 -4.89 19.62 26.09
C LEU A 458 -4.18 19.55 27.44
N GLY A 459 -4.98 19.47 28.48
CA GLY A 459 -4.50 19.46 29.87
C GLY A 459 -3.45 18.38 30.04
N THR A 460 -2.30 18.79 30.49
CA THR A 460 -1.28 17.91 31.09
C THR A 460 -2.00 17.01 32.10
N PRO A 461 -1.89 15.69 32.03
CA PRO A 461 -2.46 14.83 33.04
C PRO A 461 -1.78 15.19 34.37
N ALA A 462 -2.58 15.61 35.34
CA ALA A 462 -2.15 15.88 36.69
C ALA A 462 -1.44 14.63 37.20
N ALA A 463 -0.20 14.80 37.62
CA ALA A 463 0.57 13.80 38.34
C ALA A 463 -0.24 13.33 39.56
N GLY A 464 -0.77 12.12 39.45
CA GLY A 464 -1.45 11.45 40.55
C GLY A 464 -0.48 11.26 41.71
N SER A 465 -0.72 11.98 42.77
CA SER A 465 -0.11 11.73 44.08
C SER A 465 -0.52 10.34 44.56
N ASN A 466 0.45 9.45 44.59
CA ASN A 466 0.33 8.12 45.15
C ASN A 466 0.34 8.22 46.66
N PRO A 467 -0.72 7.84 47.41
CA PRO A 467 -0.62 7.74 48.86
C PRO A 467 0.15 6.49 49.23
N ALA A 468 1.21 6.70 49.99
CA ALA A 468 2.01 5.66 50.62
C ALA A 468 1.11 4.66 51.37
N ARG A 469 1.26 3.39 51.07
CA ARG A 469 0.76 2.27 51.87
C ARG A 469 1.83 1.96 52.90
N GLN A 470 1.52 2.30 54.14
CA GLN A 470 2.15 1.69 55.32
C GLN A 470 1.47 0.33 55.57
N GLU A 471 2.23 -0.70 55.59
CA GLU A 471 2.40 -1.88 56.41
C GLU A 471 3.01 -3.03 55.60
#